data_20012f01effb081476e8c7e5ac1b2460
#
_entry.id   20012f01effb081476e8c7e5ac1b2460
#
_cell.length_a   1.000
_cell.length_b   1.000
_cell.length_c   1.000
_cell.angle_alpha   90.00
_cell.angle_beta   90.00
_cell.angle_gamma   90.00
#
_symmetry.space_group_name_H-M   'P 1'
#
loop_
_entity.id
_entity.type
_entity.pdbx_description
1 polymer ?
#
loop_
_entity_poly.entity_id
_entity_poly.type
_entity_poly.pdbx_seq_one_letter_code
_entity_poly.pdbx_strand_id
1 'polypeptide(L)'
;MKTAIGFIGVGMLGASLAASLPEERYRRIGWARRKEVGAWAVKNGVLDSFCGSVEELLKESDVAVICLPVPTIIEYIQKYAPAMKEENVIVTDIGSVKGCIEKAALSAGIRFVGSHPMAGTEKSGPEAMVPGIYGNATVFTVPPFQPDHEAVDAVESMWRSVGGKIMRIDSAAHDLLVAHTSHVPHIVSSALALSVLDEPDPVIREQRFAGCASGFRDTIRVAASSPKMWRDIISHNKTAVIEAINSYEERCTLMKRMIQNDDFDGFEREFGLGKTLIEEWRKEKKW
;
A
#
# COMPACT_ATOMS: atom_id res chain seq x y z
N MET A 1 21.37 -12.82 -19.74
CA MET A 1 20.29 -13.62 -19.09
C MET A 1 19.21 -12.67 -18.61
N LYS A 2 17.95 -13.12 -18.53
CA LYS A 2 16.87 -12.35 -17.92
C LYS A 2 16.98 -12.45 -16.39
N THR A 3 16.72 -11.34 -15.68
CA THR A 3 16.61 -11.36 -14.20
C THR A 3 15.36 -12.11 -13.80
N ALA A 4 15.46 -13.07 -12.89
CA ALA A 4 14.34 -13.87 -12.41
C ALA A 4 13.66 -13.18 -11.21
N ILE A 5 12.39 -12.82 -11.36
CA ILE A 5 11.57 -12.21 -10.32
C ILE A 5 10.57 -13.24 -9.81
N GLY A 6 10.71 -13.60 -8.53
CA GLY A 6 9.82 -14.50 -7.82
C GLY A 6 8.70 -13.74 -7.10
N PHE A 7 7.44 -14.12 -7.32
CA PHE A 7 6.27 -13.51 -6.69
C PHE A 7 5.70 -14.45 -5.62
N ILE A 8 5.92 -14.14 -4.35
CA ILE A 8 5.30 -14.85 -3.23
C ILE A 8 3.93 -14.21 -2.96
N GLY A 9 2.89 -14.81 -3.54
CA GLY A 9 1.54 -14.29 -3.57
C GLY A 9 1.19 -13.62 -4.90
N VAL A 10 0.26 -14.21 -5.62
CA VAL A 10 -0.25 -13.73 -6.92
C VAL A 10 -1.67 -13.23 -6.73
N GLY A 11 -1.82 -12.17 -5.92
CA GLY A 11 -3.06 -11.41 -5.80
C GLY A 11 -3.13 -10.30 -6.86
N MET A 12 -4.11 -9.37 -6.74
CA MET A 12 -4.30 -8.27 -7.68
C MET A 12 -3.00 -7.46 -7.90
N LEU A 13 -2.34 -7.02 -6.84
CA LEU A 13 -1.11 -6.22 -6.96
C LEU A 13 0.09 -7.03 -7.48
N GLY A 14 0.30 -8.26 -6.96
CA GLY A 14 1.38 -9.12 -7.43
C GLY A 14 1.23 -9.51 -8.90
N ALA A 15 0.02 -9.85 -9.34
CA ALA A 15 -0.29 -10.13 -10.74
C ALA A 15 -0.12 -8.88 -11.62
N SER A 16 -0.54 -7.69 -11.13
CA SER A 16 -0.33 -6.42 -11.84
C SER A 16 1.14 -6.11 -12.04
N LEU A 17 1.99 -6.35 -11.02
CA LEU A 17 3.43 -6.15 -11.14
C LEU A 17 4.03 -7.13 -12.14
N ALA A 18 3.73 -8.42 -12.00
CA ALA A 18 4.22 -9.44 -12.92
C ALA A 18 3.84 -9.15 -14.37
N ALA A 19 2.57 -8.80 -14.63
CA ALA A 19 2.09 -8.47 -15.97
C ALA A 19 2.66 -7.16 -16.55
N SER A 20 3.20 -6.28 -15.70
CA SER A 20 3.81 -5.00 -16.12
C SER A 20 5.31 -5.09 -16.40
N LEU A 21 5.98 -6.16 -15.94
CA LEU A 21 7.42 -6.33 -16.15
C LEU A 21 7.74 -6.62 -17.62
N PRO A 22 8.73 -5.92 -18.22
CA PRO A 22 9.19 -6.20 -19.59
C PRO A 22 9.71 -7.63 -19.73
N GLU A 23 9.08 -8.41 -20.60
CA GLU A 23 9.39 -9.84 -20.79
C GLU A 23 10.81 -10.09 -21.31
N GLU A 24 11.36 -9.16 -22.09
CA GLU A 24 12.72 -9.25 -22.60
C GLU A 24 13.80 -9.13 -21.52
N ARG A 25 13.46 -8.51 -20.37
CA ARG A 25 14.38 -8.27 -19.25
C ARG A 25 14.19 -9.23 -18.10
N TYR A 26 12.95 -9.68 -17.86
CA TYR A 26 12.58 -10.41 -16.66
C TYR A 26 11.95 -11.76 -16.97
N ARG A 27 12.25 -12.77 -16.12
CA ARG A 27 11.53 -14.03 -16.02
C ARG A 27 10.65 -13.97 -14.77
N ARG A 28 9.36 -14.18 -14.92
CA ARG A 28 8.33 -14.02 -13.88
C ARG A 28 7.93 -15.39 -13.34
N ILE A 29 8.27 -15.66 -12.09
CA ILE A 29 8.03 -16.93 -11.41
C ILE A 29 7.05 -16.68 -10.28
N GLY A 30 6.03 -17.51 -10.08
CA GLY A 30 5.05 -17.28 -9.02
C GLY A 30 4.91 -18.44 -8.07
N TRP A 31 4.43 -18.11 -6.87
CA TRP A 31 3.88 -19.06 -5.92
C TRP A 31 2.65 -18.46 -5.23
N ALA A 32 1.64 -19.29 -5.01
CA ALA A 32 0.45 -18.95 -4.23
C ALA A 32 -0.09 -20.20 -3.52
N ARG A 33 -0.79 -20.00 -2.40
CA ARG A 33 -1.40 -21.11 -1.64
C ARG A 33 -2.39 -21.94 -2.46
N ARG A 34 -3.11 -21.30 -3.36
CA ARG A 34 -4.08 -21.96 -4.26
C ARG A 34 -3.42 -22.22 -5.60
N LYS A 35 -3.29 -23.50 -5.97
CA LYS A 35 -2.65 -23.91 -7.24
C LYS A 35 -3.39 -23.41 -8.47
N GLU A 36 -4.71 -23.21 -8.37
CA GLU A 36 -5.56 -22.68 -9.44
C GLU A 36 -5.13 -21.26 -9.84
N VAL A 37 -4.68 -20.46 -8.88
CA VAL A 37 -4.14 -19.11 -9.13
C VAL A 37 -2.89 -19.17 -9.99
N GLY A 38 -1.98 -20.10 -9.72
CA GLY A 38 -0.79 -20.31 -10.53
C GLY A 38 -1.10 -20.76 -11.95
N ALA A 39 -1.98 -21.77 -12.09
CA ALA A 39 -2.43 -22.26 -13.39
C ALA A 39 -3.09 -21.14 -14.23
N TRP A 40 -3.93 -20.33 -13.59
CA TRP A 40 -4.55 -19.17 -14.23
C TRP A 40 -3.50 -18.15 -14.68
N ALA A 41 -2.56 -17.80 -13.81
CA ALA A 41 -1.54 -16.78 -14.08
C ALA A 41 -0.60 -17.18 -15.23
N VAL A 42 -0.18 -18.45 -15.30
CA VAL A 42 0.62 -18.99 -16.43
C VAL A 42 -0.19 -19.01 -17.70
N LYS A 43 -1.44 -19.52 -17.66
CA LYS A 43 -2.33 -19.58 -18.82
C LYS A 43 -2.59 -18.20 -19.45
N ASN A 44 -2.66 -17.15 -18.61
CA ASN A 44 -2.93 -15.78 -19.06
C ASN A 44 -1.66 -14.95 -19.30
N GLY A 45 -0.46 -15.55 -19.34
CA GLY A 45 0.80 -14.87 -19.63
C GLY A 45 1.25 -13.90 -18.55
N VAL A 46 0.67 -13.97 -17.34
CA VAL A 46 1.08 -13.15 -16.19
C VAL A 46 2.40 -13.65 -15.60
N LEU A 47 2.58 -14.96 -15.57
CA LEU A 47 3.79 -15.65 -15.12
C LEU A 47 4.34 -16.54 -16.23
N ASP A 48 5.66 -16.70 -16.25
CA ASP A 48 6.35 -17.64 -17.13
C ASP A 48 6.36 -19.05 -16.54
N SER A 49 6.40 -19.17 -15.19
CA SER A 49 6.31 -20.44 -14.46
C SER A 49 5.70 -20.28 -13.07
N PHE A 50 5.32 -21.40 -12.46
CA PHE A 50 4.72 -21.44 -11.14
C PHE A 50 5.30 -22.61 -10.33
N CYS A 51 5.82 -22.31 -9.13
CA CYS A 51 6.50 -23.25 -8.25
C CYS A 51 5.53 -23.96 -7.30
N GLY A 52 5.90 -25.18 -6.90
CA GLY A 52 5.17 -25.98 -5.93
C GLY A 52 5.34 -25.51 -4.48
N SER A 53 6.45 -24.86 -4.17
CA SER A 53 6.77 -24.32 -2.84
C SER A 53 7.46 -22.95 -2.92
N VAL A 54 7.56 -22.26 -1.76
CA VAL A 54 8.29 -21.00 -1.65
C VAL A 54 9.79 -21.25 -1.80
N GLU A 55 10.30 -22.34 -1.24
CA GLU A 55 11.70 -22.71 -1.33
C GLU A 55 12.14 -22.97 -2.78
N GLU A 56 11.31 -23.64 -3.57
CA GLU A 56 11.53 -23.82 -5.01
C GLU A 56 11.59 -22.49 -5.73
N LEU A 57 10.65 -21.57 -5.43
CA LEU A 57 10.63 -20.22 -5.99
C LEU A 57 11.92 -19.45 -5.66
N LEU A 58 12.36 -19.51 -4.39
CA LEU A 58 13.57 -18.79 -3.95
C LEU A 58 14.82 -19.26 -4.69
N LYS A 59 14.97 -20.57 -4.93
CA LYS A 59 16.09 -21.16 -5.71
C LYS A 59 16.15 -20.66 -7.14
N GLU A 60 15.00 -20.32 -7.71
CA GLU A 60 14.89 -19.89 -9.11
C GLU A 60 14.90 -18.37 -9.29
N SER A 61 14.96 -17.59 -8.17
CA SER A 61 14.78 -16.14 -8.19
C SER A 61 16.06 -15.38 -7.86
N ASP A 62 16.34 -14.33 -8.63
CA ASP A 62 17.35 -13.32 -8.27
C ASP A 62 16.76 -12.31 -7.26
N VAL A 63 15.47 -11.95 -7.45
CA VAL A 63 14.70 -11.06 -6.57
C VAL A 63 13.37 -11.72 -6.24
N ALA A 64 13.01 -11.81 -4.96
CA ALA A 64 11.71 -12.29 -4.48
C ALA A 64 10.86 -11.12 -3.96
N VAL A 65 9.65 -10.95 -4.50
CA VAL A 65 8.67 -9.94 -4.10
C VAL A 65 7.58 -10.59 -3.26
N ILE A 66 7.43 -10.19 -2.00
CA ILE A 66 6.38 -10.71 -1.11
C ILE A 66 5.11 -9.85 -1.28
N CYS A 67 4.12 -10.39 -2.00
CA CYS A 67 2.87 -9.72 -2.34
C CYS A 67 1.72 -10.21 -1.44
N LEU A 68 1.88 -10.08 -0.13
CA LEU A 68 0.97 -10.60 0.90
C LEU A 68 0.55 -9.50 1.89
N PRO A 69 -0.48 -9.71 2.73
CA PRO A 69 -0.81 -8.82 3.84
C PRO A 69 0.36 -8.68 4.84
N VAL A 70 0.48 -7.51 5.48
CA VAL A 70 1.60 -7.17 6.40
C VAL A 70 1.92 -8.25 7.42
N PRO A 71 0.95 -8.82 8.19
CA PRO A 71 1.26 -9.90 9.13
C PRO A 71 1.85 -11.13 8.45
N THR A 72 1.36 -11.46 7.27
CA THR A 72 1.82 -12.63 6.51
C THR A 72 3.20 -12.38 5.89
N ILE A 73 3.53 -11.14 5.49
CA ILE A 73 4.90 -10.78 5.06
C ILE A 73 5.88 -11.08 6.20
N ILE A 74 5.59 -10.61 7.41
CA ILE A 74 6.44 -10.84 8.60
C ILE A 74 6.61 -12.35 8.88
N GLU A 75 5.50 -13.10 8.88
CA GLU A 75 5.50 -14.55 9.06
C GLU A 75 6.38 -15.26 8.01
N TYR A 76 6.27 -14.86 6.74
CA TYR A 76 7.01 -15.49 5.64
C TYR A 76 8.49 -15.14 5.67
N ILE A 77 8.85 -13.91 6.02
CA ILE A 77 10.25 -13.53 6.26
C ILE A 77 10.85 -14.43 7.35
N GLN A 78 10.19 -14.56 8.49
CA GLN A 78 10.68 -15.38 9.60
C GLN A 78 10.78 -16.86 9.23
N LYS A 79 9.76 -17.40 8.59
CA LYS A 79 9.68 -18.82 8.23
C LYS A 79 10.70 -19.23 7.18
N TYR A 80 10.88 -18.40 6.15
CA TYR A 80 11.71 -18.73 4.98
C TYR A 80 13.09 -18.06 5.00
N ALA A 81 13.46 -17.36 6.09
CA ALA A 81 14.79 -16.76 6.23
C ALA A 81 15.96 -17.72 5.97
N PRO A 82 15.93 -18.99 6.42
CA PRO A 82 17.01 -19.94 6.10
C PRO A 82 17.19 -20.11 4.59
N ALA A 83 16.12 -20.36 3.85
CA ALA A 83 16.17 -20.53 2.40
C ALA A 83 16.56 -19.23 1.68
N MET A 84 16.05 -18.07 2.13
CA MET A 84 16.42 -16.76 1.58
C MET A 84 17.92 -16.48 1.71
N LYS A 85 18.54 -16.90 2.81
CA LYS A 85 20.00 -16.77 3.04
C LYS A 85 20.81 -17.79 2.26
N GLU A 86 20.37 -19.03 2.22
CA GLU A 86 21.05 -20.11 1.49
C GLU A 86 21.15 -19.78 -0.01
N GLU A 87 20.06 -19.28 -0.59
CA GLU A 87 20.00 -18.91 -2.01
C GLU A 87 20.51 -17.47 -2.27
N ASN A 88 20.91 -16.73 -1.22
CA ASN A 88 21.37 -15.34 -1.29
C ASN A 88 20.43 -14.41 -2.11
N VAL A 89 19.13 -14.70 -2.08
CA VAL A 89 18.13 -13.96 -2.86
C VAL A 89 17.88 -12.56 -2.29
N ILE A 90 17.71 -11.58 -3.16
CA ILE A 90 17.27 -10.23 -2.77
C ILE A 90 15.76 -10.27 -2.52
N VAL A 91 15.33 -9.81 -1.36
CA VAL A 91 13.91 -9.83 -0.97
C VAL A 91 13.35 -8.41 -0.92
N THR A 92 12.17 -8.22 -1.45
CA THR A 92 11.37 -6.99 -1.31
C THR A 92 9.91 -7.32 -1.03
N ASP A 93 9.11 -6.31 -0.71
CA ASP A 93 7.68 -6.46 -0.44
C ASP A 93 6.86 -5.35 -1.12
N ILE A 94 5.53 -5.40 -0.95
CA ILE A 94 4.60 -4.36 -1.38
C ILE A 94 3.69 -3.89 -0.23
N GLY A 95 4.08 -4.15 1.00
CA GLY A 95 3.27 -3.88 2.19
C GLY A 95 3.03 -2.40 2.44
N SER A 96 1.89 -2.08 3.04
CA SER A 96 1.48 -0.70 3.33
C SER A 96 2.16 -0.09 4.56
N VAL A 97 2.93 -0.86 5.33
CA VAL A 97 3.66 -0.43 6.54
C VAL A 97 5.08 -0.99 6.44
N LYS A 98 6.09 -0.20 6.81
CA LYS A 98 7.51 -0.60 6.62
C LYS A 98 8.24 -0.96 7.91
N GLY A 99 8.02 -0.23 9.00
CA GLY A 99 8.84 -0.41 10.22
C GLY A 99 8.82 -1.82 10.79
N CYS A 100 7.66 -2.46 10.88
CA CYS A 100 7.54 -3.84 11.38
C CYS A 100 8.13 -4.87 10.42
N ILE A 101 8.04 -4.65 9.10
CA ILE A 101 8.59 -5.56 8.08
C ILE A 101 10.11 -5.46 8.05
N GLU A 102 10.67 -4.24 8.05
CA GLU A 102 12.12 -4.00 8.13
C GLU A 102 12.73 -4.63 9.38
N LYS A 103 12.08 -4.44 10.54
CA LYS A 103 12.51 -5.06 11.80
C LYS A 103 12.54 -6.59 11.70
N ALA A 104 11.56 -7.21 11.08
CA ALA A 104 11.52 -8.65 10.85
C ALA A 104 12.65 -9.11 9.93
N ALA A 105 12.88 -8.38 8.83
CA ALA A 105 13.94 -8.68 7.86
C ALA A 105 15.34 -8.53 8.47
N LEU A 106 15.56 -7.46 9.25
CA LEU A 106 16.83 -7.23 9.99
C LEU A 106 17.09 -8.35 10.98
N SER A 107 16.07 -8.73 11.78
CA SER A 107 16.19 -9.83 12.76
C SER A 107 16.45 -11.18 12.08
N ALA A 108 15.92 -11.38 10.88
CA ALA A 108 16.13 -12.58 10.08
C ALA A 108 17.52 -12.60 9.39
N GLY A 109 18.19 -11.46 9.25
CA GLY A 109 19.50 -11.32 8.60
C GLY A 109 19.48 -11.66 7.11
N ILE A 110 18.42 -11.25 6.40
CA ILE A 110 18.24 -11.43 4.96
C ILE A 110 18.59 -10.17 4.18
N ARG A 111 18.89 -10.31 2.88
CA ARG A 111 19.08 -9.19 1.96
C ARG A 111 17.70 -8.61 1.62
N PHE A 112 17.34 -7.51 2.24
CA PHE A 112 15.99 -6.95 2.14
C PHE A 112 15.98 -5.46 1.83
N VAL A 113 15.16 -5.07 0.84
CA VAL A 113 14.85 -3.67 0.52
C VAL A 113 13.33 -3.51 0.59
N GLY A 114 12.82 -2.77 1.56
CA GLY A 114 11.39 -2.52 1.68
C GLY A 114 10.87 -1.73 0.49
N SER A 115 9.66 -2.07 0.02
CA SER A 115 8.98 -1.28 -1.01
C SER A 115 7.50 -1.06 -0.65
N HIS A 116 6.96 0.09 -1.06
CA HIS A 116 5.54 0.36 -0.99
C HIS A 116 5.11 1.18 -2.22
N PRO A 117 4.52 0.57 -3.25
CA PRO A 117 3.95 1.30 -4.36
C PRO A 117 2.62 1.96 -3.95
N MET A 118 2.53 3.28 -4.13
CA MET A 118 1.30 4.04 -3.87
C MET A 118 0.30 3.84 -5.02
N ALA A 119 -0.11 2.59 -5.19
CA ALA A 119 -1.05 2.14 -6.22
C ALA A 119 -1.91 1.00 -5.67
N GLY A 120 -3.16 0.94 -6.09
CA GLY A 120 -4.08 -0.12 -5.67
C GLY A 120 -5.51 0.20 -6.04
N THR A 121 -6.38 -0.80 -5.90
CA THR A 121 -7.83 -0.68 -6.03
C THR A 121 -8.50 -1.45 -4.89
N GLU A 122 -9.80 -1.26 -4.71
CA GLU A 122 -10.61 -2.01 -3.76
C GLU A 122 -10.86 -3.47 -4.17
N LYS A 123 -10.47 -3.84 -5.40
CA LYS A 123 -10.67 -5.19 -5.95
C LYS A 123 -9.62 -6.17 -5.45
N SER A 124 -9.93 -7.45 -5.49
CA SER A 124 -9.05 -8.53 -5.03
C SER A 124 -9.03 -9.70 -6.01
N GLY A 125 -8.00 -10.54 -5.88
CA GLY A 125 -7.78 -11.69 -6.78
C GLY A 125 -6.93 -11.34 -8.00
N PRO A 126 -6.31 -12.35 -8.64
CA PRO A 126 -5.43 -12.13 -9.79
C PRO A 126 -6.21 -11.63 -11.02
N GLU A 127 -7.47 -11.99 -11.16
CA GLU A 127 -8.35 -11.59 -12.27
C GLU A 127 -8.64 -10.08 -12.26
N ALA A 128 -8.48 -9.42 -11.09
CA ALA A 128 -8.62 -7.99 -10.94
C ALA A 128 -7.33 -7.21 -11.21
N MET A 129 -6.29 -7.87 -11.73
CA MET A 129 -5.04 -7.19 -12.08
C MET A 129 -5.26 -6.04 -13.06
N VAL A 130 -4.44 -5.00 -12.92
CA VAL A 130 -4.43 -3.83 -13.79
C VAL A 130 -3.00 -3.65 -14.30
N PRO A 131 -2.65 -4.17 -15.48
CA PRO A 131 -1.34 -3.92 -16.08
C PRO A 131 -1.08 -2.41 -16.21
N GLY A 132 0.13 -1.98 -15.86
CA GLY A 132 0.50 -0.55 -15.91
C GLY A 132 0.02 0.29 -14.72
N ILE A 133 -0.65 -0.28 -13.70
CA ILE A 133 -1.10 0.45 -12.50
C ILE A 133 0.02 1.22 -11.78
N TYR A 134 1.25 0.78 -11.94
CA TYR A 134 2.44 1.39 -11.33
C TYR A 134 3.03 2.53 -12.15
N GLY A 135 2.55 2.73 -13.39
CA GLY A 135 3.00 3.82 -14.27
C GLY A 135 2.77 5.18 -13.62
N ASN A 136 3.84 5.94 -13.41
CA ASN A 136 3.85 7.21 -12.68
C ASN A 136 3.49 7.15 -11.18
N ALA A 137 3.20 5.98 -10.61
CA ALA A 137 2.99 5.84 -9.18
C ALA A 137 4.29 6.12 -8.39
N THR A 138 4.18 6.79 -7.26
CA THR A 138 5.28 6.87 -6.29
C THR A 138 5.50 5.49 -5.69
N VAL A 139 6.74 5.02 -5.70
CA VAL A 139 7.17 3.82 -5.01
C VAL A 139 8.15 4.23 -3.92
N PHE A 140 7.72 4.13 -2.68
CA PHE A 140 8.63 4.31 -1.56
C PHE A 140 9.55 3.09 -1.47
N THR A 141 10.88 3.34 -1.39
CA THR A 141 11.86 2.31 -1.11
C THR A 141 12.55 2.62 0.22
N VAL A 142 12.72 1.59 1.05
CA VAL A 142 13.41 1.66 2.33
C VAL A 142 14.70 0.86 2.19
N PRO A 143 15.84 1.54 1.94
CA PRO A 143 17.14 0.88 1.86
C PRO A 143 17.51 0.22 3.19
N PRO A 144 18.23 -0.91 3.18
CA PRO A 144 18.63 -1.59 4.41
C PRO A 144 19.59 -0.72 5.24
N PHE A 145 19.56 -0.92 6.56
CA PHE A 145 20.46 -0.23 7.49
C PHE A 145 21.94 -0.48 7.18
N GLN A 146 22.29 -1.72 6.83
CA GLN A 146 23.61 -2.04 6.30
C GLN A 146 23.58 -1.86 4.78
N PRO A 147 24.49 -1.05 4.20
CA PRO A 147 24.47 -0.78 2.78
C PRO A 147 24.58 -2.04 1.93
N ASP A 148 23.57 -2.30 1.10
CA ASP A 148 23.55 -3.32 0.05
C ASP A 148 23.12 -2.65 -1.26
N HIS A 149 24.09 -2.03 -1.92
CA HIS A 149 23.85 -1.24 -3.15
C HIS A 149 23.27 -2.11 -4.28
N GLU A 150 23.75 -3.36 -4.39
CA GLU A 150 23.24 -4.31 -5.39
C GLU A 150 21.74 -4.60 -5.18
N ALA A 151 21.33 -4.87 -3.93
CA ALA A 151 19.94 -5.12 -3.63
C ALA A 151 19.06 -3.89 -3.90
N VAL A 152 19.51 -2.70 -3.50
CA VAL A 152 18.78 -1.45 -3.75
C VAL A 152 18.63 -1.21 -5.25
N ASP A 153 19.70 -1.33 -6.02
CA ASP A 153 19.69 -1.10 -7.46
C ASP A 153 18.80 -2.12 -8.19
N ALA A 154 18.84 -3.38 -7.79
CA ALA A 154 17.99 -4.42 -8.37
C ALA A 154 16.50 -4.14 -8.14
N VAL A 155 16.10 -3.83 -6.90
CA VAL A 155 14.70 -3.54 -6.54
C VAL A 155 14.22 -2.25 -7.21
N GLU A 156 15.00 -1.18 -7.16
CA GLU A 156 14.60 0.09 -7.78
C GLU A 156 14.57 0.00 -9.32
N SER A 157 15.49 -0.77 -9.94
CA SER A 157 15.47 -1.03 -11.38
C SER A 157 14.19 -1.78 -11.79
N MET A 158 13.75 -2.76 -11.00
CA MET A 158 12.50 -3.46 -11.21
C MET A 158 11.32 -2.47 -11.20
N TRP A 159 11.22 -1.62 -10.17
CA TRP A 159 10.13 -0.64 -10.08
C TRP A 159 10.16 0.42 -11.18
N ARG A 160 11.34 0.93 -11.55
CA ARG A 160 11.49 1.87 -12.69
C ARG A 160 11.08 1.24 -14.00
N SER A 161 11.32 -0.06 -14.19
CA SER A 161 10.97 -0.76 -15.43
C SER A 161 9.46 -0.83 -15.68
N VAL A 162 8.64 -0.71 -14.64
CA VAL A 162 7.16 -0.63 -14.73
C VAL A 162 6.64 0.81 -14.63
N GLY A 163 7.52 1.81 -14.73
CA GLY A 163 7.17 3.24 -14.71
C GLY A 163 7.00 3.83 -13.32
N GLY A 164 7.38 3.14 -12.27
CA GLY A 164 7.34 3.64 -10.88
C GLY A 164 8.36 4.77 -10.64
N LYS A 165 7.95 5.78 -9.90
CA LYS A 165 8.80 6.91 -9.46
C LYS A 165 9.35 6.62 -8.07
N ILE A 166 10.63 6.32 -7.99
CA ILE A 166 11.29 5.96 -6.73
C ILE A 166 11.42 7.16 -5.81
N MET A 167 11.05 6.96 -4.55
CA MET A 167 11.30 7.89 -3.44
C MET A 167 11.89 7.08 -2.28
N ARG A 168 13.18 7.29 -1.99
CA ARG A 168 13.86 6.67 -0.84
C ARG A 168 13.44 7.37 0.44
N ILE A 169 13.13 6.59 1.46
CA ILE A 169 12.69 7.06 2.78
C ILE A 169 13.10 6.03 3.83
N ASP A 170 13.30 6.44 5.07
CA ASP A 170 13.43 5.50 6.19
C ASP A 170 12.04 4.97 6.62
N SER A 171 12.02 3.82 7.28
CA SER A 171 10.76 3.14 7.61
C SER A 171 9.88 3.92 8.59
N ALA A 172 10.48 4.66 9.54
CA ALA A 172 9.72 5.43 10.51
C ALA A 172 9.07 6.66 9.85
N ALA A 173 9.84 7.39 9.02
CA ALA A 173 9.31 8.50 8.23
C ALA A 173 8.24 8.04 7.23
N HIS A 174 8.43 6.87 6.59
CA HIS A 174 7.41 6.25 5.74
C HIS A 174 6.11 6.01 6.50
N ASP A 175 6.18 5.35 7.66
CA ASP A 175 5.01 4.96 8.42
C ASP A 175 4.23 6.17 8.97
N LEU A 176 4.94 7.24 9.35
CA LEU A 176 4.33 8.52 9.71
C LEU A 176 3.68 9.20 8.49
N LEU A 177 4.37 9.23 7.34
CA LEU A 177 3.85 9.80 6.10
C LEU A 177 2.54 9.12 5.67
N VAL A 178 2.52 7.78 5.61
CA VAL A 178 1.31 7.06 5.18
C VAL A 178 0.20 7.10 6.24
N ALA A 179 0.53 7.32 7.52
CA ALA A 179 -0.47 7.57 8.54
C ALA A 179 -1.29 8.83 8.20
N HIS A 180 -0.64 9.92 7.82
CA HIS A 180 -1.30 11.16 7.42
C HIS A 180 -1.98 11.07 6.05
N THR A 181 -1.31 10.48 5.04
CA THR A 181 -1.74 10.57 3.64
C THR A 181 -2.68 9.44 3.19
N SER A 182 -2.76 8.37 3.97
CA SER A 182 -3.58 7.19 3.65
C SER A 182 -4.43 6.73 4.82
N HIS A 183 -3.83 6.46 5.99
CA HIS A 183 -4.54 5.77 7.06
C HIS A 183 -5.62 6.66 7.69
N VAL A 184 -5.29 7.90 8.06
CA VAL A 184 -6.26 8.87 8.60
C VAL A 184 -7.37 9.19 7.59
N PRO A 185 -7.12 9.45 6.31
CA PRO A 185 -8.19 9.59 5.31
C PRO A 185 -9.21 8.44 5.30
N HIS A 186 -8.76 7.19 5.44
CA HIS A 186 -9.69 6.05 5.49
C HIS A 186 -10.46 5.98 6.80
N ILE A 187 -9.83 6.29 7.94
CA ILE A 187 -10.48 6.34 9.25
C ILE A 187 -11.55 7.44 9.27
N VAL A 188 -11.20 8.64 8.80
CA VAL A 188 -12.11 9.80 8.72
C VAL A 188 -13.29 9.51 7.80
N SER A 189 -13.01 8.93 6.64
CA SER A 189 -14.03 8.50 5.68
C SER A 189 -15.02 7.50 6.30
N SER A 190 -14.50 6.50 7.05
CA SER A 190 -15.34 5.53 7.76
C SER A 190 -16.14 6.15 8.91
N ALA A 191 -15.50 7.02 9.70
CA ALA A 191 -16.18 7.72 10.80
C ALA A 191 -17.28 8.64 10.28
N LEU A 192 -17.05 9.35 9.18
CA LEU A 192 -18.06 10.18 8.52
C LEU A 192 -19.22 9.33 7.99
N ALA A 193 -18.94 8.20 7.35
CA ALA A 193 -19.97 7.29 6.88
C ALA A 193 -20.86 6.80 8.05
N LEU A 194 -20.23 6.36 9.15
CA LEU A 194 -20.97 5.94 10.35
C LEU A 194 -21.79 7.06 10.96
N SER A 195 -21.27 8.28 11.07
CA SER A 195 -21.98 9.41 11.68
C SER A 195 -23.24 9.83 10.91
N VAL A 196 -23.29 9.54 9.61
CA VAL A 196 -24.44 9.87 8.76
C VAL A 196 -25.38 8.69 8.55
N LEU A 197 -24.82 7.49 8.30
CA LEU A 197 -25.59 6.33 7.84
C LEU A 197 -26.06 5.41 8.99
N ASP A 198 -25.36 5.42 10.14
CA ASP A 198 -25.72 4.64 11.33
C ASP A 198 -26.75 5.39 12.18
N GLU A 199 -27.98 5.51 11.64
CA GLU A 199 -29.11 6.18 12.28
C GLU A 199 -30.18 5.13 12.61
N PRO A 200 -30.52 4.96 13.92
CA PRO A 200 -31.48 3.97 14.35
C PRO A 200 -32.93 4.31 13.98
N ASP A 201 -33.29 5.61 13.95
CA ASP A 201 -34.66 6.02 13.56
C ASP A 201 -34.81 5.87 12.02
N PRO A 202 -35.78 5.05 11.56
CA PRO A 202 -35.92 4.76 10.14
C PRO A 202 -36.35 5.99 9.32
N VAL A 203 -37.12 6.93 9.91
CA VAL A 203 -37.56 8.14 9.21
C VAL A 203 -36.39 9.10 9.03
N ILE A 204 -35.61 9.32 10.11
CA ILE A 204 -34.43 10.18 10.05
C ILE A 204 -33.38 9.57 9.10
N ARG A 205 -33.20 8.25 9.13
CA ARG A 205 -32.29 7.54 8.23
C ARG A 205 -32.67 7.74 6.77
N GLU A 206 -33.94 7.59 6.41
CA GLU A 206 -34.44 7.83 5.05
C GLU A 206 -34.15 9.27 4.58
N GLN A 207 -34.40 10.25 5.47
CA GLN A 207 -34.09 11.66 5.18
C GLN A 207 -32.59 11.91 4.98
N ARG A 208 -31.74 11.32 5.83
CA ARG A 208 -30.26 11.42 5.66
C ARG A 208 -29.80 10.78 4.35
N PHE A 209 -30.36 9.61 4.00
CA PHE A 209 -30.01 8.93 2.73
C PHE A 209 -30.41 9.78 1.52
N ALA A 210 -31.61 10.38 1.56
CA ALA A 210 -32.06 11.28 0.51
C ALA A 210 -31.20 12.56 0.41
N GLY A 211 -30.65 13.03 1.52
CA GLY A 211 -29.76 14.20 1.58
C GLY A 211 -28.31 13.91 1.14
N CYS A 212 -27.90 12.63 1.04
CA CYS A 212 -26.56 12.26 0.61
C CYS A 212 -26.37 12.51 -0.89
N ALA A 213 -25.54 13.51 -1.22
CA ALA A 213 -25.22 13.89 -2.59
C ALA A 213 -23.75 13.54 -2.96
N SER A 214 -23.27 14.06 -4.09
CA SER A 214 -21.92 13.76 -4.62
C SER A 214 -20.79 14.09 -3.63
N GLY A 215 -20.88 15.21 -2.91
CA GLY A 215 -19.87 15.57 -1.91
C GLY A 215 -19.69 14.51 -0.83
N PHE A 216 -20.80 13.99 -0.28
CA PHE A 216 -20.76 12.91 0.70
C PHE A 216 -20.17 11.62 0.08
N ARG A 217 -20.74 11.19 -1.08
CA ARG A 217 -20.28 10.00 -1.81
C ARG A 217 -18.77 10.01 -2.07
N ASP A 218 -18.26 11.13 -2.56
CA ASP A 218 -16.85 11.24 -2.94
C ASP A 218 -15.92 11.23 -1.70
N THR A 219 -16.38 11.82 -0.57
CA THR A 219 -15.63 11.83 0.67
C THR A 219 -15.58 10.46 1.35
N ILE A 220 -16.67 9.67 1.28
CA ILE A 220 -16.73 8.35 1.93
C ILE A 220 -16.28 7.20 1.02
N ARG A 221 -15.90 7.45 -0.22
CA ARG A 221 -15.60 6.40 -1.21
C ARG A 221 -14.62 5.36 -0.70
N VAL A 222 -13.59 5.76 0.02
CA VAL A 222 -12.55 4.86 0.54
C VAL A 222 -12.98 4.07 1.78
N ALA A 223 -14.09 4.41 2.43
CA ALA A 223 -14.66 3.67 3.56
C ALA A 223 -15.13 2.25 3.19
N ALA A 224 -15.40 2.00 1.90
CA ALA A 224 -15.82 0.67 1.41
C ALA A 224 -14.66 -0.35 1.30
N SER A 225 -13.48 -0.03 1.80
CA SER A 225 -12.31 -0.91 1.80
C SER A 225 -12.44 -2.07 2.78
N SER A 226 -11.63 -3.13 2.61
CA SER A 226 -11.66 -4.33 3.44
C SER A 226 -11.37 -4.05 4.93
N PRO A 227 -12.31 -4.31 5.87
CA PRO A 227 -12.08 -4.10 7.30
C PRO A 227 -10.93 -4.92 7.86
N LYS A 228 -10.73 -6.15 7.37
CA LYS A 228 -9.63 -7.03 7.79
C LYS A 228 -8.27 -6.45 7.40
N MET A 229 -8.15 -5.95 6.17
CA MET A 229 -6.93 -5.31 5.70
C MET A 229 -6.60 -4.07 6.55
N TRP A 230 -7.58 -3.23 6.84
CA TRP A 230 -7.38 -2.03 7.64
C TRP A 230 -7.04 -2.34 9.09
N ARG A 231 -7.67 -3.34 9.71
CA ARG A 231 -7.28 -3.83 11.04
C ARG A 231 -5.79 -4.20 11.06
N ASP A 232 -5.33 -4.94 10.05
CA ASP A 232 -3.95 -5.40 9.97
C ASP A 232 -2.97 -4.23 9.74
N ILE A 233 -3.31 -3.25 8.89
CA ILE A 233 -2.50 -2.04 8.66
C ILE A 233 -2.40 -1.20 9.95
N ILE A 234 -3.55 -0.85 10.55
CA ILE A 234 -3.59 0.01 11.73
C ILE A 234 -2.87 -0.61 12.93
N SER A 235 -3.03 -1.93 13.15
CA SER A 235 -2.37 -2.62 14.25
C SER A 235 -0.84 -2.60 14.15
N HIS A 236 -0.30 -2.51 12.93
CA HIS A 236 1.14 -2.47 12.68
C HIS A 236 1.71 -1.05 12.53
N ASN A 237 0.85 -0.02 12.51
CA ASN A 237 1.24 1.40 12.48
C ASN A 237 0.57 2.22 13.57
N LYS A 238 0.24 1.63 14.71
CA LYS A 238 -0.62 2.20 15.75
C LYS A 238 -0.15 3.58 16.22
N THR A 239 1.13 3.74 16.55
CA THR A 239 1.67 4.98 17.13
C THR A 239 1.56 6.14 16.15
N ALA A 240 2.02 5.98 14.92
CA ALA A 240 1.97 7.02 13.90
C ALA A 240 0.50 7.36 13.51
N VAL A 241 -0.38 6.36 13.49
CA VAL A 241 -1.81 6.60 13.22
C VAL A 241 -2.46 7.43 14.31
N ILE A 242 -2.18 7.15 15.60
CA ILE A 242 -2.71 7.95 16.71
C ILE A 242 -2.20 9.40 16.63
N GLU A 243 -0.92 9.60 16.35
CA GLU A 243 -0.33 10.94 16.15
C GLU A 243 -1.04 11.71 15.02
N ALA A 244 -1.23 11.04 13.88
CA ALA A 244 -1.90 11.65 12.72
C ALA A 244 -3.39 11.94 12.99
N ILE A 245 -4.10 11.09 13.77
CA ILE A 245 -5.47 11.36 14.22
C ILE A 245 -5.51 12.60 15.10
N ASN A 246 -4.62 12.71 16.08
CA ASN A 246 -4.57 13.88 16.98
C ASN A 246 -4.42 15.17 16.17
N SER A 247 -3.53 15.21 15.19
CA SER A 247 -3.34 16.36 14.31
C SER A 247 -4.62 16.71 13.52
N TYR A 248 -5.36 15.70 13.05
CA TYR A 248 -6.65 15.91 12.38
C TYR A 248 -7.72 16.43 13.36
N GLU A 249 -7.81 15.88 14.56
CA GLU A 249 -8.77 16.30 15.60
C GLU A 249 -8.53 17.74 16.04
N GLU A 250 -7.27 18.18 16.12
CA GLU A 250 -6.92 19.59 16.42
C GLU A 250 -7.52 20.53 15.38
N ARG A 251 -7.44 20.21 14.08
CA ARG A 251 -8.05 20.99 13.00
C ARG A 251 -9.58 21.02 13.09
N CYS A 252 -10.19 19.87 13.33
CA CYS A 252 -11.65 19.79 13.54
C CYS A 252 -12.08 20.62 14.76
N THR A 253 -11.32 20.54 15.85
CA THR A 253 -11.59 21.28 17.08
C THR A 253 -11.46 22.80 16.87
N LEU A 254 -10.45 23.24 16.12
CA LEU A 254 -10.28 24.65 15.76
C LEU A 254 -11.49 25.17 14.98
N MET A 255 -11.89 24.49 13.91
CA MET A 255 -13.05 24.87 13.11
C MET A 255 -14.35 24.88 13.92
N LYS A 256 -14.53 23.88 14.79
CA LYS A 256 -15.69 23.82 15.71
C LYS A 256 -15.73 25.02 16.66
N ARG A 257 -14.59 25.40 17.23
CA ARG A 257 -14.50 26.59 18.12
C ARG A 257 -14.84 27.89 17.40
N MET A 258 -14.41 28.06 16.15
CA MET A 258 -14.78 29.23 15.35
C MET A 258 -16.29 29.31 15.17
N ILE A 259 -16.95 28.21 14.83
CA ILE A 259 -18.41 28.15 14.70
C ILE A 259 -19.09 28.44 16.03
N GLN A 260 -18.60 27.89 17.15
CA GLN A 260 -19.18 28.12 18.48
C GLN A 260 -19.08 29.58 18.97
N ASN A 261 -18.07 30.30 18.49
CA ASN A 261 -17.80 31.69 18.89
C ASN A 261 -18.26 32.71 17.84
N ASP A 262 -19.01 32.29 16.82
CA ASP A 262 -19.46 33.11 15.70
C ASP A 262 -18.31 33.80 14.94
N ASP A 263 -17.06 33.23 15.00
CA ASP A 263 -15.89 33.71 14.26
C ASP A 263 -15.92 33.16 12.81
N PHE A 264 -16.89 33.63 12.06
CA PHE A 264 -17.06 33.20 10.66
C PHE A 264 -15.97 33.74 9.72
N ASP A 265 -15.37 34.88 10.04
CA ASP A 265 -14.21 35.41 9.31
C ASP A 265 -12.98 34.52 9.50
N GLY A 266 -12.76 34.03 10.73
CA GLY A 266 -11.73 33.02 11.04
C GLY A 266 -11.97 31.71 10.30
N PHE A 267 -13.21 31.23 10.30
CA PHE A 267 -13.61 30.03 9.58
C PHE A 267 -13.39 30.17 8.06
N GLU A 268 -13.74 31.30 7.46
CA GLU A 268 -13.51 31.57 6.03
C GLU A 268 -12.02 31.53 5.68
N ARG A 269 -11.15 32.14 6.54
CA ARG A 269 -9.69 32.09 6.34
C ARG A 269 -9.14 30.66 6.38
N GLU A 270 -9.54 29.83 7.35
CA GLU A 270 -9.09 28.43 7.44
C GLU A 270 -9.59 27.60 6.25
N PHE A 271 -10.82 27.80 5.84
CA PHE A 271 -11.38 27.13 4.65
C PHE A 271 -10.66 27.55 3.36
N GLY A 272 -10.33 28.85 3.26
CA GLY A 272 -9.54 29.43 2.16
C GLY A 272 -8.12 28.87 2.11
N LEU A 273 -7.47 28.67 3.26
CA LEU A 273 -6.16 28.02 3.33
C LEU A 273 -6.22 26.58 2.77
N GLY A 274 -7.23 25.81 3.16
CA GLY A 274 -7.43 24.46 2.64
C GLY A 274 -7.57 24.44 1.12
N LYS A 275 -8.34 25.38 0.56
CA LYS A 275 -8.51 25.53 -0.89
C LYS A 275 -7.16 25.81 -1.57
N THR A 276 -6.38 26.77 -1.05
CA THR A 276 -5.08 27.13 -1.63
C THR A 276 -4.13 25.93 -1.65
N LEU A 277 -4.02 25.20 -0.54
CA LEU A 277 -3.17 24.02 -0.44
C LEU A 277 -3.59 22.90 -1.43
N ILE A 278 -4.89 22.71 -1.66
CA ILE A 278 -5.39 21.77 -2.66
C ILE A 278 -4.98 22.20 -4.08
N GLU A 279 -5.09 23.49 -4.39
CA GLU A 279 -4.72 24.03 -5.70
C GLU A 279 -3.20 23.88 -5.97
N GLU A 280 -2.35 24.13 -4.97
CA GLU A 280 -0.90 23.91 -5.04
C GLU A 280 -0.58 22.43 -5.28
N TRP A 281 -1.16 21.54 -4.47
CA TRP A 281 -0.95 20.09 -4.60
C TRP A 281 -1.38 19.57 -5.97
N ARG A 282 -2.51 20.03 -6.52
CA ARG A 282 -2.99 19.64 -7.86
C ARG A 282 -2.03 20.06 -8.97
N LYS A 283 -1.44 21.27 -8.85
CA LYS A 283 -0.44 21.77 -9.81
C LYS A 283 0.80 20.88 -9.81
N GLU A 284 1.30 20.48 -8.64
CA GLU A 284 2.46 19.59 -8.52
C GLU A 284 2.17 18.19 -9.10
N LYS A 285 1.00 17.65 -8.85
CA LYS A 285 0.58 16.32 -9.34
C LYS A 285 0.16 16.34 -10.81
N LYS A 286 -0.01 17.51 -11.42
CA LYS A 286 -0.53 17.67 -12.79
C LYS A 286 -1.91 17.01 -12.97
N TRP A 287 -2.79 17.17 -11.99
CA TRP A 287 -4.16 16.66 -11.95
C TRP A 287 -5.17 17.72 -12.41
#